data_f93df1b4232c277fb2fe9e02025223e4
#
_entry.id   f93df1b4232c277fb2fe9e02025223e4
#
_cell.length_a   1.000
_cell.length_b   1.000
_cell.length_c   1.000
_cell.angle_alpha   90.00
_cell.angle_beta   90.00
_cell.angle_gamma   90.00
#
_symmetry.space_group_name_H-M   'P 1'
#
loop_
_entity.id
_entity.type
_entity.pdbx_description
1 polymer ?
#
loop_
_entity_poly.entity_id
_entity_poly.type
_entity_poly.pdbx_seq_one_letter_code
_entity_poly.pdbx_strand_id
1 'polypeptide(L)'
;LSLHDALPISAGEFRNGVTFEQDGQVLQVVEFQHVKPGKGAAFVRTKTKNVITGSVVETSYNPTAKFPQAFIERREVTYSYEDGDLYYFMDNETYEQIPVAAADVPENFKFCKENEICKLLSYKGKVFSVEIPNFIELEVTETEPGFKGNTATNTLKPAKVETGAEIRVPLFINEGDKIRIDTRTGEYMERV
;
A
#
# COMPACT_ATOMS: atom_id res chain seq x y z
N LEU A 1 10.83 28.19 2.01
CA LEU A 1 10.65 27.27 3.14
C LEU A 1 11.70 26.20 3.03
N SER A 2 12.59 26.16 4.01
CA SER A 2 13.67 25.20 4.08
C SER A 2 13.08 23.79 4.22
N LEU A 3 13.61 22.82 3.46
CA LEU A 3 13.22 21.40 3.49
C LEU A 3 13.46 20.71 4.87
N HIS A 4 13.87 21.49 5.87
CA HIS A 4 14.23 21.01 7.21
C HIS A 4 13.18 21.30 8.28
N ASP A 5 12.05 21.92 7.91
CA ASP A 5 11.06 22.40 8.89
C ASP A 5 9.84 21.48 9.07
N ALA A 6 9.95 20.19 8.71
CA ALA A 6 8.93 19.24 9.12
C ALA A 6 8.96 19.07 10.64
N LEU A 7 7.81 19.30 11.29
CA LEU A 7 7.69 19.13 12.74
C LEU A 7 8.07 17.70 13.15
N PRO A 8 8.85 17.52 14.24
CA PRO A 8 9.15 16.20 14.75
C PRO A 8 7.86 15.43 15.08
N ILE A 9 7.87 14.13 14.82
CA ILE A 9 6.78 13.24 15.20
C ILE A 9 7.19 12.43 16.43
N SER A 10 6.27 12.26 17.38
CA SER A 10 6.48 11.36 18.50
C SER A 10 6.06 9.93 18.15
N ALA A 11 6.70 8.92 18.74
CA ALA A 11 6.33 7.54 18.52
C ALA A 11 4.88 7.24 18.91
N GLY A 12 4.31 7.97 19.87
CA GLY A 12 2.90 7.89 20.24
C GLY A 12 1.93 8.30 19.11
N GLU A 13 2.43 9.05 18.14
CA GLU A 13 1.67 9.50 16.97
C GLU A 13 1.86 8.63 15.74
N PHE A 14 2.62 7.53 15.83
CA PHE A 14 2.86 6.65 14.69
C PHE A 14 1.56 6.08 14.14
N ARG A 15 1.50 6.06 12.80
CA ARG A 15 0.45 5.42 12.00
C ARG A 15 1.13 4.71 10.83
N ASN A 16 0.48 3.71 10.28
CA ASN A 16 0.99 3.00 9.09
C ASN A 16 1.22 4.00 7.95
N GLY A 17 2.37 3.92 7.31
CA GLY A 17 2.77 4.80 6.23
C GLY A 17 3.56 6.04 6.67
N VAL A 18 3.60 6.38 7.94
CA VAL A 18 4.42 7.48 8.46
C VAL A 18 5.89 7.20 8.21
N THR A 19 6.62 8.20 7.75
CA THR A 19 8.07 8.13 7.51
C THR A 19 8.81 9.09 8.43
N PHE A 20 9.89 8.60 9.03
CA PHE A 20 10.72 9.37 9.96
C PHE A 20 12.19 9.02 9.80
N GLU A 21 13.04 9.88 10.32
CA GLU A 21 14.50 9.67 10.30
C GLU A 21 15.00 9.20 11.67
N GLN A 22 15.82 8.16 11.66
CA GLN A 22 16.52 7.67 12.84
C GLN A 22 17.90 7.14 12.44
N ASP A 23 18.95 7.62 13.13
CA ASP A 23 20.33 7.16 12.93
C ASP A 23 20.78 7.21 11.47
N GLY A 24 20.41 8.28 10.75
CA GLY A 24 20.74 8.46 9.35
C GLY A 24 19.94 7.60 8.37
N GLN A 25 18.95 6.86 8.87
CA GLN A 25 18.07 6.02 8.05
C GLN A 25 16.68 6.64 7.95
N VAL A 26 16.01 6.39 6.83
CA VAL A 26 14.60 6.72 6.65
C VAL A 26 13.78 5.46 6.81
N LEU A 27 12.89 5.49 7.79
CA LEU A 27 12.06 4.36 8.18
C LEU A 27 10.59 4.68 7.93
N GLN A 28 9.87 3.71 7.40
CA GLN A 28 8.42 3.78 7.25
C GLN A 28 7.74 2.83 8.23
N VAL A 29 6.74 3.33 8.95
CA VAL A 29 5.92 2.49 9.84
C VAL A 29 5.05 1.59 8.99
N VAL A 30 5.21 0.27 9.11
CA VAL A 30 4.38 -0.72 8.41
C VAL A 30 3.36 -1.36 9.34
N GLU A 31 3.66 -1.41 10.63
CA GLU A 31 2.76 -1.91 11.67
C GLU A 31 3.11 -1.26 12.99
N PHE A 32 2.12 -0.94 13.81
CA PHE A 32 2.35 -0.39 15.15
C PHE A 32 1.29 -0.89 16.14
N GLN A 33 1.69 -0.97 17.41
CA GLN A 33 0.81 -1.33 18.51
C GLN A 33 1.19 -0.55 19.75
N HIS A 34 0.23 0.17 20.34
CA HIS A 34 0.39 0.78 21.66
C HIS A 34 0.20 -0.27 22.73
N VAL A 35 1.21 -0.46 23.57
CA VAL A 35 1.19 -1.44 24.67
C VAL A 35 1.27 -0.71 26.00
N LYS A 36 0.29 -0.97 26.86
CA LYS A 36 0.26 -0.49 28.23
C LYS A 36 0.32 -1.72 29.14
N PRO A 37 1.53 -2.12 29.59
CA PRO A 37 1.66 -3.27 30.49
C PRO A 37 1.05 -2.97 31.86
N GLY A 38 0.60 -3.99 32.55
CA GLY A 38 0.07 -3.85 33.93
C GLY A 38 1.13 -3.39 34.94
N LYS A 39 2.39 -3.68 34.65
CA LYS A 39 3.57 -3.18 35.35
C LYS A 39 4.60 -2.70 34.34
N GLY A 40 5.15 -1.52 34.54
CA GLY A 40 6.13 -0.91 33.65
C GLY A 40 5.58 0.22 32.82
N ALA A 41 6.46 0.85 32.04
CA ALA A 41 6.13 1.99 31.21
C ALA A 41 5.43 1.55 29.90
N ALA A 42 4.51 2.38 29.42
CA ALA A 42 3.91 2.20 28.11
C ALA A 42 4.97 2.30 27.00
N PHE A 43 4.79 1.54 25.93
CA PHE A 43 5.66 1.59 24.75
C PHE A 43 4.87 1.37 23.46
N VAL A 44 5.48 1.73 22.34
CA VAL A 44 4.92 1.50 21.02
C VAL A 44 5.77 0.43 20.31
N ARG A 45 5.21 -0.76 20.13
CA ARG A 45 5.85 -1.81 19.34
C ARG A 45 5.62 -1.47 17.87
N THR A 46 6.69 -1.35 17.12
CA THR A 46 6.63 -0.81 15.76
C THR A 46 7.46 -1.67 14.82
N LYS A 47 6.85 -2.12 13.73
CA LYS A 47 7.61 -2.63 12.58
C LYS A 47 7.88 -1.49 11.64
N THR A 48 9.15 -1.32 11.29
CA THR A 48 9.60 -0.29 10.36
C THR A 48 10.29 -0.93 9.17
N LYS A 49 10.07 -0.34 8.01
CA LYS A 49 10.76 -0.69 6.78
C LYS A 49 11.75 0.42 6.44
N ASN A 50 13.02 0.08 6.28
CA ASN A 50 13.99 1.01 5.73
C ASN A 50 13.65 1.25 4.26
N VAL A 51 13.34 2.49 3.88
CA VAL A 51 12.86 2.81 2.53
C VAL A 51 13.95 2.65 1.46
N ILE A 52 15.23 2.67 1.85
CA ILE A 52 16.36 2.52 0.93
C ILE A 52 16.77 1.06 0.77
N THR A 53 16.89 0.32 1.87
CA THR A 53 17.37 -1.08 1.85
C THR A 53 16.25 -2.11 1.75
N GLY A 54 15.03 -1.72 2.10
CA GLY A 54 13.88 -2.63 2.15
C GLY A 54 13.82 -3.52 3.40
N SER A 55 14.83 -3.46 4.27
CA SER A 55 14.85 -4.29 5.49
C SER A 55 13.75 -3.90 6.46
N VAL A 56 13.15 -4.89 7.09
CA VAL A 56 12.07 -4.71 8.09
C VAL A 56 12.59 -5.13 9.45
N VAL A 57 12.40 -4.26 10.44
CA VAL A 57 12.83 -4.47 11.83
C VAL A 57 11.69 -4.12 12.78
N GLU A 58 11.53 -4.92 13.83
CA GLU A 58 10.61 -4.60 14.92
C GLU A 58 11.38 -3.94 16.07
N THR A 59 10.90 -2.80 16.53
CA THR A 59 11.50 -2.01 17.59
C THR A 59 10.42 -1.47 18.51
N SER A 60 10.71 -1.44 19.82
CA SER A 60 9.85 -0.80 20.81
C SER A 60 10.35 0.61 21.08
N TYR A 61 9.46 1.59 20.95
CA TYR A 61 9.75 2.99 21.18
C TYR A 61 9.04 3.51 22.42
N ASN A 62 9.70 4.42 23.14
CA ASN A 62 9.01 5.22 24.13
C ASN A 62 8.00 6.13 23.40
N PRO A 63 6.74 6.21 23.85
CA PRO A 63 5.72 7.03 23.18
C PRO A 63 6.08 8.50 23.05
N THR A 64 6.91 9.03 23.96
CA THR A 64 7.38 10.43 23.96
C THR A 64 8.65 10.66 23.13
N ALA A 65 9.29 9.60 22.66
CA ALA A 65 10.47 9.73 21.77
C ALA A 65 10.08 10.46 20.48
N LYS A 66 10.86 11.46 20.11
CA LYS A 66 10.61 12.29 18.93
C LYS A 66 11.65 12.04 17.85
N PHE A 67 11.19 12.03 16.61
CA PHE A 67 12.02 11.84 15.43
C PHE A 67 11.69 12.88 14.38
N PRO A 68 12.69 13.36 13.60
CA PRO A 68 12.40 14.19 12.44
C PRO A 68 11.52 13.41 11.44
N GLN A 69 10.51 14.07 10.89
CA GLN A 69 9.78 13.48 9.78
C GLN A 69 10.64 13.52 8.52
N ALA A 70 10.61 12.44 7.73
CA ALA A 70 11.30 12.40 6.46
C ALA A 70 10.48 13.13 5.39
N PHE A 71 11.16 13.93 4.55
CA PHE A 71 10.53 14.54 3.38
C PHE A 71 10.44 13.50 2.26
N ILE A 72 9.21 13.11 1.94
CA ILE A 72 8.92 12.18 0.86
C ILE A 72 8.30 12.98 -0.29
N GLU A 73 8.94 12.90 -1.46
CA GLU A 73 8.41 13.46 -2.68
C GLU A 73 7.37 12.51 -3.27
N ARG A 74 6.19 13.03 -3.60
CA ARG A 74 5.12 12.32 -4.28
C ARG A 74 4.91 12.90 -5.66
N ARG A 75 5.01 12.06 -6.68
CA ARG A 75 4.85 12.44 -8.07
C ARG A 75 3.66 11.70 -8.67
N GLU A 76 2.71 12.43 -9.25
CA GLU A 76 1.58 11.83 -9.94
C GLU A 76 2.03 11.25 -11.28
N VAL A 77 1.70 9.98 -11.49
CA VAL A 77 2.07 9.21 -12.66
C VAL A 77 0.90 8.35 -13.13
N THR A 78 1.00 7.84 -14.35
CA THR A 78 0.06 6.85 -14.89
C THR A 78 0.79 5.54 -15.10
N TYR A 79 0.24 4.44 -14.59
CA TYR A 79 0.80 3.11 -14.83
C TYR A 79 0.67 2.75 -16.31
N SER A 80 1.78 2.46 -16.98
CA SER A 80 1.82 2.19 -18.40
C SER A 80 1.80 0.70 -18.71
N TYR A 81 2.84 -0.04 -18.31
CA TYR A 81 2.98 -1.47 -18.60
C TYR A 81 4.04 -2.14 -17.75
N GLU A 82 4.02 -3.46 -17.77
CA GLU A 82 5.01 -4.33 -17.13
C GLU A 82 5.93 -4.93 -18.19
N ASP A 83 7.22 -4.99 -17.88
CA ASP A 83 8.22 -5.67 -18.70
C ASP A 83 9.23 -6.39 -17.80
N GLY A 84 9.11 -7.69 -17.70
CA GLY A 84 9.93 -8.51 -16.82
C GLY A 84 9.76 -8.12 -15.35
N ASP A 85 10.84 -7.73 -14.70
CA ASP A 85 10.85 -7.33 -13.29
C ASP A 85 10.64 -5.82 -13.08
N LEU A 86 10.26 -5.10 -14.14
CA LEU A 86 10.06 -3.66 -14.12
C LEU A 86 8.61 -3.29 -14.42
N TYR A 87 8.13 -2.30 -13.68
CA TYR A 87 6.88 -1.61 -13.98
C TYR A 87 7.19 -0.21 -14.49
N TYR A 88 6.56 0.20 -15.58
CA TYR A 88 6.78 1.50 -16.19
C TYR A 88 5.62 2.44 -15.89
N PHE A 89 5.97 3.64 -15.44
CA PHE A 89 5.04 4.71 -15.13
C PHE A 89 5.37 5.94 -15.96
N MET A 90 4.36 6.60 -16.47
CA MET A 90 4.53 7.86 -17.18
C MET A 90 4.27 9.03 -16.23
N ASP A 91 5.21 9.96 -16.14
CA ASP A 91 5.02 11.21 -15.42
C ASP A 91 3.95 12.04 -16.15
N ASN A 92 2.90 12.46 -15.43
CA ASN A 92 1.78 13.18 -16.04
C ASN A 92 2.13 14.63 -16.43
N GLU A 93 3.22 15.19 -15.92
CA GLU A 93 3.69 16.53 -16.25
C GLU A 93 4.74 16.52 -17.35
N THR A 94 5.74 15.65 -17.25
CA THR A 94 6.91 15.61 -18.16
C THR A 94 6.79 14.58 -19.26
N TYR A 95 5.83 13.64 -19.15
CA TYR A 95 5.65 12.50 -20.06
C TYR A 95 6.85 11.53 -20.11
N GLU A 96 7.74 11.64 -19.14
CA GLU A 96 8.87 10.74 -18.98
C GLU A 96 8.40 9.37 -18.51
N GLN A 97 8.95 8.30 -19.07
CA GLN A 97 8.73 6.92 -18.60
C GLN A 97 9.72 6.61 -17.48
N ILE A 98 9.19 6.20 -16.35
CA ILE A 98 9.98 5.90 -15.15
C ILE A 98 9.88 4.42 -14.84
N PRO A 99 10.99 3.66 -14.89
CA PRO A 99 11.01 2.26 -14.50
C PRO A 99 11.08 2.13 -12.97
N VAL A 100 10.27 1.23 -12.43
CA VAL A 100 10.26 0.89 -11.01
C VAL A 100 10.41 -0.62 -10.86
N ALA A 101 11.36 -1.05 -10.06
CA ALA A 101 11.59 -2.47 -9.83
C ALA A 101 10.39 -3.11 -9.11
N ALA A 102 10.09 -4.35 -9.44
CA ALA A 102 9.01 -5.10 -8.80
C ALA A 102 9.16 -5.17 -7.27
N ALA A 103 10.40 -5.18 -6.78
CA ALA A 103 10.68 -5.18 -5.34
C ALA A 103 10.29 -3.86 -4.64
N ASP A 104 10.15 -2.76 -5.38
CA ASP A 104 9.85 -1.43 -4.86
C ASP A 104 8.35 -1.09 -4.93
N VAL A 105 7.50 -1.98 -5.45
CA VAL A 105 6.06 -1.79 -5.43
C VAL A 105 5.43 -2.52 -4.25
N PRO A 106 4.35 -1.98 -3.66
CA PRO A 106 3.66 -2.65 -2.55
C PRO A 106 2.89 -3.89 -3.02
N GLU A 107 2.54 -4.77 -2.09
CA GLU A 107 1.76 -5.98 -2.40
C GLU A 107 0.42 -5.67 -3.06
N ASN A 108 -0.24 -4.59 -2.65
CA ASN A 108 -1.53 -4.19 -3.22
C ASN A 108 -1.45 -3.70 -4.67
N PHE A 109 -0.25 -3.51 -5.21
CA PHE A 109 -0.06 -3.15 -6.62
C PHE A 109 -0.64 -4.21 -7.57
N LYS A 110 -0.80 -5.45 -7.12
CA LYS A 110 -1.48 -6.52 -7.87
C LYS A 110 -2.90 -6.17 -8.33
N PHE A 111 -3.53 -5.16 -7.72
CA PHE A 111 -4.86 -4.67 -8.13
C PHE A 111 -4.78 -3.50 -9.10
N CYS A 112 -3.61 -2.96 -9.37
CA CYS A 112 -3.45 -1.82 -10.25
C CYS A 112 -3.46 -2.26 -11.72
N LYS A 113 -4.40 -1.77 -12.49
CA LYS A 113 -4.43 -2.01 -13.94
C LYS A 113 -3.73 -0.90 -14.70
N GLU A 114 -3.37 -1.18 -15.96
CA GLU A 114 -2.81 -0.18 -16.85
C GLU A 114 -3.73 1.03 -16.97
N ASN A 115 -3.12 2.20 -17.11
CA ASN A 115 -3.77 3.51 -17.20
C ASN A 115 -4.34 4.06 -15.87
N GLU A 116 -4.16 3.37 -14.75
CA GLU A 116 -4.48 3.93 -13.45
C GLU A 116 -3.52 5.05 -13.07
N ILE A 117 -4.07 6.07 -12.43
CA ILE A 117 -3.28 7.19 -11.88
C ILE A 117 -2.77 6.79 -10.49
N CYS A 118 -1.45 6.85 -10.32
CA CYS A 118 -0.75 6.47 -9.11
C CYS A 118 0.14 7.63 -8.64
N LYS A 119 0.78 7.46 -7.48
CA LYS A 119 1.82 8.36 -7.01
C LYS A 119 3.09 7.58 -6.74
N LEU A 120 4.20 8.00 -7.34
CA LEU A 120 5.51 7.48 -6.99
C LEU A 120 6.03 8.20 -5.75
N LEU A 121 6.49 7.43 -4.77
CA LEU A 121 7.12 7.94 -3.57
C LEU A 121 8.62 7.84 -3.71
N SER A 122 9.30 8.96 -3.51
CA SER A 122 10.77 9.01 -3.57
C SER A 122 11.36 9.77 -2.40
N TYR A 123 12.57 9.39 -2.05
CA TYR A 123 13.38 10.07 -1.06
C TYR A 123 14.75 10.37 -1.68
N LYS A 124 15.12 11.64 -1.71
CA LYS A 124 16.37 12.13 -2.33
C LYS A 124 16.58 11.57 -3.74
N GLY A 125 15.51 11.59 -4.54
CA GLY A 125 15.55 11.15 -5.94
C GLY A 125 15.44 9.64 -6.16
N LYS A 126 15.39 8.82 -5.11
CA LYS A 126 15.21 7.38 -5.23
C LYS A 126 13.74 7.00 -5.01
N VAL A 127 13.11 6.36 -6.00
CA VAL A 127 11.77 5.80 -5.85
C VAL A 127 11.85 4.54 -4.99
N PHE A 128 11.01 4.47 -3.96
CA PHE A 128 10.98 3.32 -3.05
C PHE A 128 9.60 2.68 -2.92
N SER A 129 8.54 3.34 -3.40
CA SER A 129 7.18 2.78 -3.34
C SER A 129 6.26 3.48 -4.33
N VAL A 130 5.07 2.90 -4.49
CA VAL A 130 3.99 3.42 -5.32
C VAL A 130 2.71 3.42 -4.48
N GLU A 131 1.98 4.53 -4.46
CA GLU A 131 0.63 4.60 -3.90
C GLU A 131 -0.38 4.44 -5.03
N ILE A 132 -1.27 3.46 -4.90
CA ILE A 132 -2.38 3.23 -5.83
C ILE A 132 -3.68 3.78 -5.23
N PRO A 133 -4.73 4.00 -6.04
CA PRO A 133 -6.03 4.41 -5.49
C PRO A 133 -6.55 3.42 -4.45
N ASN A 134 -7.21 3.92 -3.41
CA ASN A 134 -7.79 3.10 -2.36
C ASN A 134 -8.90 2.17 -2.86
N PHE A 135 -9.60 2.59 -3.92
CA PHE A 135 -10.68 1.82 -4.53
C PHE A 135 -10.44 1.70 -6.02
N ILE A 136 -10.49 0.48 -6.53
CA ILE A 136 -10.31 0.18 -7.95
C ILE A 136 -11.44 -0.71 -8.42
N GLU A 137 -11.93 -0.47 -9.64
CA GLU A 137 -12.93 -1.28 -10.30
C GLU A 137 -12.24 -2.24 -11.26
N LEU A 138 -12.48 -3.54 -11.08
CA LEU A 138 -11.89 -4.61 -11.88
C LEU A 138 -12.96 -5.60 -12.34
N GLU A 139 -12.77 -6.13 -13.55
CA GLU A 139 -13.61 -7.19 -14.08
C GLU A 139 -13.16 -8.55 -13.54
N VAL A 140 -14.13 -9.37 -13.15
CA VAL A 140 -13.88 -10.77 -12.76
C VAL A 140 -13.68 -11.60 -14.00
N THR A 141 -12.52 -12.22 -14.13
CA THR A 141 -12.15 -13.04 -15.31
C THR A 141 -12.37 -14.53 -15.10
N GLU A 142 -12.24 -15.00 -13.85
CA GLU A 142 -12.47 -16.41 -13.50
C GLU A 142 -13.14 -16.51 -12.15
N THR A 143 -14.20 -17.27 -12.06
CA THR A 143 -14.83 -17.66 -10.80
C THR A 143 -15.76 -18.84 -11.05
N GLU A 144 -16.13 -19.55 -9.98
CA GLU A 144 -17.17 -20.57 -10.06
C GLU A 144 -18.53 -19.93 -10.30
N PRO A 145 -19.45 -20.61 -11.02
CA PRO A 145 -20.80 -20.10 -11.23
C PRO A 145 -21.49 -19.76 -9.92
N GLY A 146 -22.29 -18.69 -9.92
CA GLY A 146 -23.10 -18.30 -8.79
C GLY A 146 -24.16 -19.34 -8.48
N PHE A 147 -24.34 -19.70 -7.20
CA PHE A 147 -25.38 -20.60 -6.76
C PHE A 147 -26.60 -19.80 -6.30
N LYS A 148 -27.76 -20.11 -6.89
CA LYS A 148 -29.05 -19.61 -6.38
C LYS A 148 -29.48 -20.47 -5.19
N GLY A 149 -29.81 -19.83 -4.07
CA GLY A 149 -30.47 -20.48 -2.94
C GLY A 149 -29.58 -20.90 -1.79
N ASN A 150 -28.31 -20.56 -1.80
CA ASN A 150 -27.48 -20.75 -0.61
C ASN A 150 -27.68 -19.55 0.33
N THR A 151 -28.39 -19.78 1.43
CA THR A 151 -28.74 -18.76 2.43
C THR A 151 -27.65 -18.49 3.45
N ALA A 152 -26.47 -19.09 3.30
CA ALA A 152 -25.34 -18.81 4.17
C ALA A 152 -24.87 -17.37 3.92
N THR A 153 -25.32 -16.44 4.74
CA THR A 153 -24.80 -15.08 4.82
C THR A 153 -23.32 -15.13 5.14
N ASN A 154 -22.49 -14.45 4.37
CA ASN A 154 -21.04 -14.35 4.49
C ASN A 154 -20.21 -15.49 3.89
N THR A 155 -20.78 -16.37 3.09
CA THR A 155 -19.96 -17.33 2.33
C THR A 155 -19.36 -16.64 1.11
N LEU A 156 -18.03 -16.70 1.02
CA LEU A 156 -17.26 -16.14 -0.08
C LEU A 156 -16.64 -17.27 -0.92
N LYS A 157 -16.45 -17.01 -2.19
CA LYS A 157 -15.73 -17.90 -3.12
C LYS A 157 -14.53 -17.18 -3.71
N PRO A 158 -13.50 -17.93 -4.15
CA PRO A 158 -12.38 -17.32 -4.85
C PRO A 158 -12.78 -16.82 -6.24
N ALA A 159 -12.20 -15.71 -6.65
CA ALA A 159 -12.33 -15.16 -7.98
C ALA A 159 -10.99 -14.56 -8.42
N LYS A 160 -10.74 -14.59 -9.72
CA LYS A 160 -9.60 -13.92 -10.33
C LYS A 160 -10.10 -12.70 -11.10
N VAL A 161 -9.41 -11.59 -10.96
CA VAL A 161 -9.72 -10.34 -11.65
C VAL A 161 -8.77 -10.07 -12.80
N GLU A 162 -9.09 -9.08 -13.65
CA GLU A 162 -8.38 -8.79 -14.90
C GLU A 162 -6.87 -8.55 -14.74
N THR A 163 -6.42 -8.11 -13.56
CA THR A 163 -4.98 -7.95 -13.26
C THR A 163 -4.27 -9.26 -12.90
N GLY A 164 -5.00 -10.37 -12.84
CA GLY A 164 -4.49 -11.67 -12.41
C GLY A 164 -4.52 -11.88 -10.90
N ALA A 165 -4.91 -10.90 -10.12
CA ALA A 165 -5.01 -11.02 -8.67
C ALA A 165 -6.20 -11.90 -8.25
N GLU A 166 -6.05 -12.61 -7.15
CA GLU A 166 -7.12 -13.39 -6.54
C GLU A 166 -7.77 -12.62 -5.40
N ILE A 167 -9.09 -12.74 -5.30
CA ILE A 167 -9.92 -12.08 -4.29
C ILE A 167 -11.06 -13.02 -3.88
N ARG A 168 -11.57 -12.80 -2.68
CA ARG A 168 -12.78 -13.48 -2.18
C ARG A 168 -14.00 -12.62 -2.49
N VAL A 169 -14.99 -13.21 -3.15
CA VAL A 169 -16.22 -12.52 -3.57
C VAL A 169 -17.46 -13.25 -3.09
N PRO A 170 -18.63 -12.57 -2.95
CA PRO A 170 -19.89 -13.23 -2.69
C PRO A 170 -20.24 -14.28 -3.75
N LEU A 171 -21.04 -15.27 -3.37
CA LEU A 171 -21.41 -16.39 -4.25
C LEU A 171 -22.18 -15.96 -5.52
N PHE A 172 -22.86 -14.81 -5.49
CA PHE A 172 -23.64 -14.30 -6.63
C PHE A 172 -22.80 -13.64 -7.73
N ILE A 173 -21.52 -13.43 -7.50
CA ILE A 173 -20.63 -12.82 -8.50
C ILE A 173 -20.30 -13.83 -9.60
N ASN A 174 -20.38 -13.39 -10.84
CA ASN A 174 -20.09 -14.21 -12.03
C ASN A 174 -18.93 -13.63 -12.84
N GLU A 175 -18.38 -14.44 -13.72
CA GLU A 175 -17.42 -13.97 -14.72
C GLU A 175 -18.03 -12.85 -15.56
N GLY A 176 -17.23 -11.81 -15.84
CA GLY A 176 -17.69 -10.61 -16.54
C GLY A 176 -18.28 -9.54 -15.65
N ASP A 177 -18.58 -9.83 -14.40
CA ASP A 177 -19.02 -8.81 -13.46
C ASP A 177 -17.88 -7.85 -13.12
N LYS A 178 -18.21 -6.56 -13.06
CA LYS A 178 -17.28 -5.54 -12.59
C LYS A 178 -17.51 -5.31 -11.10
N ILE A 179 -16.43 -5.36 -10.33
CA ILE A 179 -16.47 -5.22 -8.89
C ILE A 179 -15.55 -4.09 -8.43
N ARG A 180 -15.92 -3.44 -7.34
CA ARG A 180 -15.07 -2.48 -6.64
C ARG A 180 -14.35 -3.17 -5.49
N ILE A 181 -13.05 -2.94 -5.41
CA ILE A 181 -12.15 -3.53 -4.43
C ILE A 181 -11.55 -2.42 -3.58
N ASP A 182 -11.48 -2.62 -2.26
CA ASP A 182 -10.65 -1.82 -1.38
C ASP A 182 -9.21 -2.35 -1.47
N THR A 183 -8.33 -1.61 -2.10
CA THR A 183 -6.95 -2.04 -2.33
C THR A 183 -6.10 -2.09 -1.07
N ARG A 184 -6.53 -1.39 0.00
CA ARG A 184 -5.83 -1.39 1.30
C ARG A 184 -5.96 -2.74 2.02
N THR A 185 -7.10 -3.40 1.85
CA THR A 185 -7.42 -4.69 2.49
C THR A 185 -7.49 -5.85 1.52
N GLY A 186 -7.65 -5.58 0.22
CA GLY A 186 -7.89 -6.60 -0.80
C GLY A 186 -9.30 -7.16 -0.77
N GLU A 187 -10.24 -6.47 -0.14
CA GLU A 187 -11.60 -6.95 0.05
C GLU A 187 -12.57 -6.43 -1.03
N TYR A 188 -13.51 -7.30 -1.39
CA TYR A 188 -14.66 -6.94 -2.21
C TYR A 188 -15.53 -5.91 -1.49
N MET A 189 -15.94 -4.88 -2.21
CA MET A 189 -16.83 -3.84 -1.69
C MET A 189 -18.25 -3.97 -2.26
N GLU A 190 -18.36 -3.95 -3.56
CA GLU A 190 -19.65 -3.99 -4.26
C GLU A 190 -19.51 -4.41 -5.72
N ARG A 191 -20.60 -4.84 -6.32
CA ARG A 191 -20.70 -5.00 -7.77
C ARG A 191 -21.12 -3.67 -8.38
N VAL A 192 -20.43 -3.26 -9.43
CA VAL A 192 -20.63 -1.99 -10.12
C VAL A 192 -21.50 -2.17 -11.38
#